data_4c2d94be61f89db77b9cebf2e1d4975c
#
_entry.id   4c2d94be61f89db77b9cebf2e1d4975c
#
_cell.length_a   1.000
_cell.length_b   1.000
_cell.length_c   1.000
_cell.angle_alpha   90.00
_cell.angle_beta   90.00
_cell.angle_gamma   90.00
#
_symmetry.space_group_name_H-M   'P 1'
#
loop_
_entity.id
_entity.type
_entity.pdbx_description
1 polymer ?
#
loop_
_entity_poly.entity_id
_entity_poly.type
_entity_poly.pdbx_seq_one_letter_code
_entity_poly.pdbx_strand_id
1 'polypeptide(L)'
;MLGLFLVLPVFSLEARNYPGGDDPALVGLAMGIYGLTQGFLQIPFGVASDRYGRKRVMVIGLGIFALGSAMAALAPTMAWLVAGRALQGAGAISAAVTALLADQTRDAVRTKAMAMVGASIGLMFAVSLVLSPLLNAVFGLSGMFALTATLAIAGIAVVLWWVPQEPAKHAQHMPASLGTSLVAVLRQASLVRLYFGVFMLHAVQLAMWVALPAMLVRAGLEKDHQWWVYLPAVLGSFFVMGATLFPLEKRGYLRAVFLGSVGLIGLVQVGLMVVISGVPTITGLALLLFVFFCGFNVLEASQPSMASRFAPVHARGSALGVYNSLQSLGFFTGGVVGGWLVKAYGPQVLFAVCAVAMVAWLLVAWPMQAPKAATTTEPPKAG
;
A
#
# COMPACT_ATOMS: atom_id res chain seq x y z
N MET A 1 4.14 4.74 8.12
CA MET A 1 4.08 3.50 7.30
C MET A 1 4.42 2.25 8.12
N LEU A 2 5.55 2.20 8.86
CA LEU A 2 5.89 1.00 9.66
C LEU A 2 4.72 0.52 10.53
N GLY A 3 4.12 1.38 11.36
CA GLY A 3 3.03 1.01 12.26
C GLY A 3 1.76 0.51 11.56
N LEU A 4 1.51 0.90 10.31
CA LEU A 4 0.41 0.37 9.52
C LEU A 4 0.69 -1.08 9.09
N PHE A 5 1.89 -1.33 8.59
CA PHE A 5 2.27 -2.63 8.05
C PHE A 5 2.56 -3.67 9.12
N LEU A 6 3.01 -3.24 10.31
CA LEU A 6 3.31 -4.14 11.43
C LEU A 6 2.13 -5.01 11.85
N VAL A 7 0.93 -4.50 11.73
CA VAL A 7 -0.27 -5.19 12.23
C VAL A 7 -0.79 -6.23 11.21
N LEU A 8 -0.60 -6.01 9.90
CA LEU A 8 -1.23 -6.82 8.85
C LEU A 8 -0.95 -8.32 8.91
N PRO A 9 0.30 -8.80 9.09
CA PRO A 9 0.61 -10.23 9.03
C PRO A 9 0.01 -11.05 10.15
N VAL A 10 -0.21 -10.45 11.32
CA VAL A 10 -0.65 -11.15 12.53
C VAL A 10 -2.12 -10.87 12.87
N PHE A 11 -2.71 -9.80 12.28
CA PHE A 11 -4.02 -9.30 12.67
C PHE A 11 -5.12 -10.35 12.59
N SER A 12 -5.20 -11.09 11.49
CA SER A 12 -6.27 -12.09 11.28
C SER A 12 -6.20 -13.27 12.27
N LEU A 13 -5.04 -13.56 12.82
CA LEU A 13 -4.85 -14.59 13.85
C LEU A 13 -5.15 -14.04 15.25
N GLU A 14 -4.62 -12.87 15.58
CA GLU A 14 -4.76 -12.25 16.89
C GLU A 14 -6.16 -11.69 17.14
N ALA A 15 -6.87 -11.32 16.10
CA ALA A 15 -8.25 -10.84 16.18
C ALA A 15 -9.17 -11.83 16.90
N ARG A 16 -8.90 -13.13 16.81
CA ARG A 16 -9.67 -14.19 17.48
C ARG A 16 -9.62 -14.11 19.01
N ASN A 17 -8.64 -13.42 19.57
CA ASN A 17 -8.52 -13.19 21.01
C ASN A 17 -9.50 -12.09 21.50
N TYR A 18 -10.23 -11.42 20.61
CA TYR A 18 -11.17 -10.36 20.94
C TYR A 18 -12.62 -10.85 20.75
N PRO A 19 -13.57 -10.44 21.61
CA PRO A 19 -14.99 -10.68 21.38
C PRO A 19 -15.43 -10.21 20.00
N GLY A 20 -15.97 -11.12 19.19
CA GLY A 20 -16.34 -10.90 17.79
C GLY A 20 -15.24 -11.17 16.78
N GLY A 21 -14.04 -11.58 17.21
CA GLY A 21 -12.90 -11.84 16.34
C GLY A 21 -12.95 -13.19 15.60
N ASP A 22 -13.89 -14.05 15.93
CA ASP A 22 -14.15 -15.28 15.16
C ASP A 22 -14.90 -15.03 13.85
N ASP A 23 -15.46 -13.81 13.68
CA ASP A 23 -16.14 -13.41 12.44
C ASP A 23 -15.14 -12.88 11.40
N PRO A 24 -14.86 -13.62 10.32
CA PRO A 24 -13.96 -13.17 9.26
C PRO A 24 -14.38 -11.85 8.59
N ALA A 25 -15.68 -11.55 8.57
CA ALA A 25 -16.17 -10.29 8.00
C ALA A 25 -15.80 -9.09 8.87
N LEU A 26 -15.90 -9.22 10.21
CA LEU A 26 -15.44 -8.18 11.14
C LEU A 26 -13.92 -8.03 11.12
N VAL A 27 -13.19 -9.13 11.04
CA VAL A 27 -11.71 -9.11 10.90
C VAL A 27 -11.33 -8.39 9.61
N GLY A 28 -11.93 -8.74 8.48
CA GLY A 28 -11.69 -8.09 7.20
C GLY A 28 -12.05 -6.60 7.21
N LEU A 29 -13.18 -6.24 7.85
CA LEU A 29 -13.56 -4.84 8.06
C LEU A 29 -12.50 -4.09 8.88
N ALA A 30 -12.05 -4.64 10.00
CA ALA A 30 -11.03 -4.02 10.85
C ALA A 30 -9.70 -3.83 10.11
N MET A 31 -9.32 -4.77 9.23
CA MET A 31 -8.14 -4.65 8.38
C MET A 31 -8.32 -3.54 7.33
N GLY A 32 -9.48 -3.46 6.70
CA GLY A 32 -9.75 -2.58 5.56
C GLY A 32 -10.17 -1.16 5.91
N ILE A 33 -10.90 -0.94 7.04
CA ILE A 33 -11.54 0.35 7.38
C ILE A 33 -10.55 1.52 7.44
N TYR A 34 -9.31 1.26 7.84
CA TYR A 34 -8.22 2.22 7.76
C TYR A 34 -8.07 2.80 6.34
N GLY A 35 -8.10 1.92 5.32
CA GLY A 35 -8.00 2.32 3.91
C GLY A 35 -9.18 3.19 3.46
N LEU A 36 -10.40 2.92 3.94
CA LEU A 36 -11.58 3.72 3.61
C LEU A 36 -11.41 5.16 4.08
N THR A 37 -11.16 5.34 5.38
CA THR A 37 -11.02 6.68 5.96
C THR A 37 -9.82 7.43 5.41
N GLN A 38 -8.69 6.75 5.20
CA GLN A 38 -7.52 7.32 4.55
C GLN A 38 -7.83 7.76 3.12
N GLY A 39 -8.46 6.91 2.31
CA GLY A 39 -8.76 7.19 0.91
C GLY A 39 -9.66 8.42 0.73
N PHE A 40 -10.69 8.57 1.57
CA PHE A 40 -11.58 9.73 1.53
C PHE A 40 -10.93 11.01 2.09
N LEU A 41 -10.15 10.91 3.17
CA LEU A 41 -9.60 12.08 3.84
C LEU A 41 -8.26 12.56 3.25
N GLN A 42 -7.65 11.79 2.37
CA GLN A 42 -6.39 12.17 1.72
C GLN A 42 -6.49 13.47 0.93
N ILE A 43 -7.58 13.67 0.18
CA ILE A 43 -7.81 14.89 -0.59
C ILE A 43 -8.10 16.08 0.35
N PRO A 44 -9.06 16.01 1.29
CA PRO A 44 -9.26 17.07 2.28
C PRO A 44 -8.01 17.48 3.05
N PHE A 45 -7.21 16.51 3.52
CA PHE A 45 -5.93 16.80 4.20
C PHE A 45 -4.91 17.46 3.27
N GLY A 46 -4.85 17.06 2.00
CA GLY A 46 -4.03 17.71 0.99
C GLY A 46 -4.41 19.19 0.84
N VAL A 47 -5.68 19.49 0.63
CA VAL A 47 -6.20 20.88 0.52
C VAL A 47 -5.99 21.67 1.81
N ALA A 48 -6.27 21.07 2.97
CA ALA A 48 -6.04 21.69 4.26
C ALA A 48 -4.55 22.05 4.45
N SER A 49 -3.64 21.18 3.99
CA SER A 49 -2.21 21.41 4.08
C SER A 49 -1.73 22.55 3.19
N ASP A 50 -2.41 22.80 2.06
CA ASP A 50 -2.16 23.97 1.21
C ASP A 50 -2.59 25.28 1.88
N ARG A 51 -3.70 25.24 2.64
CA ARG A 51 -4.31 26.43 3.25
C ARG A 51 -3.74 26.77 4.62
N TYR A 52 -3.58 25.77 5.48
CA TYR A 52 -3.20 25.96 6.89
C TYR A 52 -1.72 25.69 7.17
N GLY A 53 -0.97 25.24 6.17
CA GLY A 53 0.44 24.88 6.25
C GLY A 53 0.66 23.37 6.39
N ARG A 54 1.72 22.88 5.72
CA ARG A 54 2.06 21.45 5.64
C ARG A 54 2.32 20.85 7.03
N LYS A 55 3.21 21.48 7.80
CA LYS A 55 3.62 20.97 9.13
C LYS A 55 2.46 20.90 10.11
N ARG A 56 1.59 21.91 10.15
CA ARG A 56 0.42 21.92 11.06
C ARG A 56 -0.52 20.76 10.76
N VAL A 57 -0.84 20.55 9.48
CA VAL A 57 -1.74 19.47 9.08
C VAL A 57 -1.10 18.10 9.31
N MET A 58 0.22 17.96 9.11
CA MET A 58 0.93 16.72 9.44
C MET A 58 0.87 16.42 10.95
N VAL A 59 1.07 17.40 11.81
CA VAL A 59 0.99 17.24 13.28
C VAL A 59 -0.43 16.83 13.70
N ILE A 60 -1.46 17.50 13.16
CA ILE A 60 -2.87 17.14 13.42
C ILE A 60 -3.17 15.71 12.98
N GLY A 61 -2.78 15.36 11.76
CA GLY A 61 -3.00 14.02 11.22
C GLY A 61 -2.29 12.92 12.00
N LEU A 62 -1.01 13.15 12.40
CA LEU A 62 -0.27 12.23 13.26
C LEU A 62 -0.90 12.13 14.66
N GLY A 63 -1.46 13.23 15.20
CA GLY A 63 -2.20 13.22 16.45
C GLY A 63 -3.46 12.36 16.37
N ILE A 64 -4.24 12.51 15.30
CA ILE A 64 -5.43 11.66 15.04
C ILE A 64 -5.01 10.19 14.89
N PHE A 65 -3.93 9.92 14.16
CA PHE A 65 -3.39 8.57 13.99
C PHE A 65 -2.93 7.97 15.33
N ALA A 66 -2.25 8.76 16.18
CA ALA A 66 -1.81 8.32 17.51
C ALA A 66 -3.02 8.00 18.41
N LEU A 67 -4.04 8.85 18.41
CA LEU A 67 -5.29 8.62 19.16
C LEU A 67 -5.99 7.35 18.69
N GLY A 68 -6.12 7.13 17.38
CA GLY A 68 -6.69 5.90 16.82
C GLY A 68 -5.87 4.67 17.20
N SER A 69 -4.53 4.79 17.22
CA SER A 69 -3.65 3.71 17.65
C SER A 69 -3.79 3.40 19.14
N ALA A 70 -3.87 4.43 19.99
CA ALA A 70 -4.12 4.25 21.42
C ALA A 70 -5.49 3.62 21.69
N MET A 71 -6.51 4.06 20.96
CA MET A 71 -7.86 3.46 21.02
C MET A 71 -7.84 1.97 20.64
N ALA A 72 -7.11 1.60 19.58
CA ALA A 72 -6.96 0.22 19.17
C ALA A 72 -6.14 -0.61 20.17
N ALA A 73 -5.12 -0.01 20.82
CA ALA A 73 -4.34 -0.66 21.86
C ALA A 73 -5.17 -1.01 23.11
N LEU A 74 -6.13 -0.17 23.45
CA LEU A 74 -7.02 -0.34 24.61
C LEU A 74 -8.35 -1.02 24.24
N ALA A 75 -8.50 -1.52 23.03
CA ALA A 75 -9.74 -2.09 22.53
C ALA A 75 -10.18 -3.34 23.30
N PRO A 76 -11.35 -3.37 23.92
CA PRO A 76 -11.87 -4.58 24.58
C PRO A 76 -12.61 -5.52 23.63
N THR A 77 -12.99 -5.05 22.43
CA THR A 77 -13.80 -5.80 21.45
C THR A 77 -13.36 -5.48 20.02
N MET A 78 -13.76 -6.32 19.05
CA MET A 78 -13.52 -6.05 17.62
C MET A 78 -14.17 -4.75 17.14
N ALA A 79 -15.34 -4.36 17.67
CA ALA A 79 -15.99 -3.09 17.32
C ALA A 79 -15.11 -1.87 17.69
N TRP A 80 -14.47 -1.91 18.87
CA TRP A 80 -13.50 -0.89 19.29
C TRP A 80 -12.25 -0.90 18.43
N LEU A 81 -11.74 -2.07 18.01
CA LEU A 81 -10.64 -2.17 17.05
C LEU A 81 -11.01 -1.54 15.71
N VAL A 82 -12.20 -1.83 15.17
CA VAL A 82 -12.71 -1.20 13.94
C VAL A 82 -12.73 0.32 14.07
N ALA A 83 -13.27 0.86 15.16
CA ALA A 83 -13.33 2.30 15.40
C ALA A 83 -11.93 2.92 15.54
N GLY A 84 -11.02 2.29 16.28
CA GLY A 84 -9.62 2.72 16.39
C GLY A 84 -8.91 2.73 15.03
N ARG A 85 -9.12 1.69 14.22
CA ARG A 85 -8.57 1.59 12.85
C ARG A 85 -9.14 2.64 11.91
N ALA A 86 -10.45 2.94 12.01
CA ALA A 86 -11.07 4.02 11.25
C ALA A 86 -10.47 5.38 11.63
N LEU A 87 -10.25 5.62 12.92
CA LEU A 87 -9.62 6.86 13.40
C LEU A 87 -8.14 6.95 12.98
N GLN A 88 -7.40 5.83 13.00
CA GLN A 88 -6.03 5.79 12.46
C GLN A 88 -5.99 6.25 10.99
N GLY A 89 -6.89 5.71 10.16
CA GLY A 89 -6.95 6.08 8.73
C GLY A 89 -7.35 7.54 8.53
N ALA A 90 -8.14 8.13 9.45
CA ALA A 90 -8.47 9.54 9.41
C ALA A 90 -7.25 10.46 9.58
N GLY A 91 -6.12 9.95 10.09
CA GLY A 91 -4.85 10.67 10.13
C GLY A 91 -4.08 10.70 8.80
N ALA A 92 -4.75 10.86 7.67
CA ALA A 92 -4.24 10.76 6.29
C ALA A 92 -3.21 11.84 5.93
N ILE A 93 -1.97 11.72 6.38
CA ILE A 93 -0.90 12.72 6.17
C ILE A 93 -0.10 12.55 4.88
N SER A 94 -0.28 11.45 4.13
CA SER A 94 0.58 11.11 2.99
C SER A 94 0.63 12.21 1.93
N ALA A 95 -0.51 12.86 1.64
CA ALA A 95 -0.57 13.98 0.71
C ALA A 95 0.23 15.20 1.20
N ALA A 96 0.11 15.53 2.50
CA ALA A 96 0.84 16.66 3.10
C ALA A 96 2.36 16.40 3.13
N VAL A 97 2.80 15.19 3.44
CA VAL A 97 4.22 14.77 3.42
C VAL A 97 4.80 14.88 2.02
N THR A 98 4.10 14.32 1.02
CA THR A 98 4.55 14.35 -0.38
C THR A 98 4.63 15.79 -0.90
N ALA A 99 3.66 16.61 -0.54
CA ALA A 99 3.64 18.02 -0.91
C ALA A 99 4.77 18.81 -0.25
N LEU A 100 5.02 18.60 1.06
CA LEU A 100 6.14 19.24 1.76
C LEU A 100 7.48 18.87 1.12
N LEU A 101 7.67 17.59 0.80
CA LEU A 101 8.88 17.13 0.11
C LEU A 101 9.04 17.83 -1.26
N ALA A 102 7.96 17.97 -2.01
CA ALA A 102 7.98 18.69 -3.29
C ALA A 102 8.34 20.16 -3.13
N ASP A 103 7.81 20.80 -2.08
CA ASP A 103 8.07 22.24 -1.77
C ASP A 103 9.53 22.48 -1.33
N GLN A 104 10.17 21.51 -0.69
CA GLN A 104 11.56 21.60 -0.18
C GLN A 104 12.60 21.08 -1.16
N THR A 105 12.22 20.47 -2.27
CA THR A 105 13.15 19.89 -3.25
C THR A 105 13.16 20.67 -4.56
N ARG A 106 14.38 20.95 -5.08
CA ARG A 106 14.56 21.55 -6.41
C ARG A 106 14.00 20.60 -7.49
N ASP A 107 13.46 21.15 -8.57
CA ASP A 107 12.84 20.37 -9.68
C ASP A 107 13.77 19.28 -10.23
N ALA A 108 15.07 19.57 -10.36
CA ALA A 108 16.07 18.64 -10.87
C ALA A 108 16.24 17.36 -10.05
N VAL A 109 15.96 17.41 -8.73
CA VAL A 109 16.13 16.27 -7.81
C VAL A 109 14.81 15.74 -7.23
N ARG A 110 13.68 16.41 -7.50
CA ARG A 110 12.36 16.07 -6.97
C ARG A 110 11.96 14.63 -7.28
N THR A 111 12.16 14.18 -8.52
CA THR A 111 11.86 12.80 -8.91
C THR A 111 12.67 11.78 -8.11
N LYS A 112 13.96 12.08 -7.86
CA LYS A 112 14.82 11.22 -7.03
C LYS A 112 14.35 11.19 -5.57
N ALA A 113 13.97 12.34 -5.02
CA ALA A 113 13.44 12.43 -3.65
C ALA A 113 12.13 11.64 -3.49
N MET A 114 11.21 11.72 -4.46
CA MET A 114 9.97 10.94 -4.45
C MET A 114 10.23 9.43 -4.57
N ALA A 115 11.20 9.03 -5.40
CA ALA A 115 11.61 7.63 -5.51
C ALA A 115 12.19 7.10 -4.18
N MET A 116 12.94 7.92 -3.43
CA MET A 116 13.46 7.56 -2.11
C MET A 116 12.33 7.35 -1.09
N VAL A 117 11.27 8.16 -1.13
CA VAL A 117 10.08 7.94 -0.28
C VAL A 117 9.42 6.61 -0.61
N GLY A 118 9.19 6.32 -1.89
CA GLY A 118 8.63 5.03 -2.33
C GLY A 118 9.49 3.85 -1.88
N ALA A 119 10.81 3.93 -2.05
CA ALA A 119 11.75 2.91 -1.57
C ALA A 119 11.70 2.73 -0.04
N SER A 120 11.58 3.83 0.71
CA SER A 120 11.42 3.78 2.18
C SER A 120 10.12 3.09 2.59
N ILE A 121 9.02 3.30 1.87
CA ILE A 121 7.74 2.64 2.12
C ILE A 121 7.88 1.13 1.87
N GLY A 122 8.49 0.72 0.76
CA GLY A 122 8.74 -0.70 0.45
C GLY A 122 9.66 -1.37 1.47
N LEU A 123 10.73 -0.68 1.91
CA LEU A 123 11.61 -1.16 2.96
C LEU A 123 10.88 -1.33 4.29
N MET A 124 10.05 -0.36 4.69
CA MET A 124 9.25 -0.46 5.92
C MET A 124 8.22 -1.58 5.86
N PHE A 125 7.65 -1.85 4.70
CA PHE A 125 6.78 -3.01 4.50
C PHE A 125 7.55 -4.33 4.72
N ALA A 126 8.72 -4.49 4.10
CA ALA A 126 9.56 -5.66 4.26
C ALA A 126 9.99 -5.87 5.73
N VAL A 127 10.45 -4.80 6.40
CA VAL A 127 10.81 -4.82 7.82
C VAL A 127 9.61 -5.20 8.69
N SER A 128 8.42 -4.69 8.37
CA SER A 128 7.20 -5.00 9.10
C SER A 128 6.82 -6.47 9.02
N LEU A 129 6.96 -7.11 7.86
CA LEU A 129 6.66 -8.53 7.70
C LEU A 129 7.53 -9.43 8.60
N VAL A 130 8.77 -8.99 8.86
CA VAL A 130 9.71 -9.71 9.72
C VAL A 130 9.45 -9.40 11.20
N LEU A 131 9.33 -8.11 11.52
CA LEU A 131 9.18 -7.68 12.92
C LEU A 131 7.79 -8.00 13.48
N SER A 132 6.76 -8.08 12.64
CA SER A 132 5.39 -8.29 13.07
C SER A 132 5.19 -9.54 13.94
N PRO A 133 5.54 -10.76 13.51
CA PRO A 133 5.39 -11.93 14.34
C PRO A 133 6.24 -11.87 15.61
N LEU A 134 7.48 -11.36 15.52
CA LEU A 134 8.40 -11.26 16.65
C LEU A 134 7.88 -10.29 17.72
N LEU A 135 7.41 -9.11 17.32
CA LEU A 135 6.86 -8.12 18.24
C LEU A 135 5.51 -8.57 18.81
N ASN A 136 4.72 -9.28 17.99
CA ASN A 136 3.47 -9.84 18.46
C ASN A 136 3.66 -10.93 19.54
N ALA A 137 4.68 -11.76 19.41
CA ALA A 137 5.02 -12.79 20.41
C ALA A 137 5.35 -12.17 21.78
N VAL A 138 5.95 -10.96 21.80
CA VAL A 138 6.36 -10.29 23.05
C VAL A 138 5.27 -9.37 23.60
N PHE A 139 4.63 -8.58 22.73
CA PHE A 139 3.75 -7.48 23.13
C PHE A 139 2.27 -7.72 22.81
N GLY A 140 1.95 -8.74 22.02
CA GLY A 140 0.61 -8.99 21.50
C GLY A 140 0.10 -7.87 20.59
N LEU A 141 -1.11 -8.01 20.08
CA LEU A 141 -1.73 -7.02 19.16
C LEU A 141 -1.90 -5.65 19.84
N SER A 142 -2.32 -5.63 21.11
CA SER A 142 -2.47 -4.40 21.92
C SER A 142 -1.15 -3.63 22.03
N GLY A 143 -0.06 -4.32 22.37
CA GLY A 143 1.26 -3.70 22.45
C GLY A 143 1.79 -3.20 21.10
N MET A 144 1.47 -3.86 20.00
CA MET A 144 1.81 -3.40 18.67
C MET A 144 1.09 -2.09 18.32
N PHE A 145 -0.18 -1.93 18.70
CA PHE A 145 -0.89 -0.66 18.54
C PHE A 145 -0.33 0.44 19.46
N ALA A 146 0.06 0.10 20.69
CA ALA A 146 0.73 1.03 21.60
C ALA A 146 2.08 1.50 21.03
N LEU A 147 2.89 0.59 20.48
CA LEU A 147 4.12 0.93 19.76
C LEU A 147 3.83 1.86 18.58
N THR A 148 2.78 1.60 17.81
CA THR A 148 2.37 2.43 16.69
C THR A 148 1.99 3.85 17.14
N ALA A 149 1.27 3.99 18.26
CA ALA A 149 0.95 5.29 18.87
C ALA A 149 2.23 6.05 19.28
N THR A 150 3.16 5.35 19.93
CA THR A 150 4.45 5.92 20.35
C THR A 150 5.27 6.40 19.14
N LEU A 151 5.32 5.62 18.06
CA LEU A 151 6.00 6.00 16.82
C LEU A 151 5.34 7.22 16.15
N ALA A 152 4.02 7.35 16.25
CA ALA A 152 3.33 8.55 15.74
C ALA A 152 3.64 9.79 16.54
N ILE A 153 3.72 9.69 17.86
CA ILE A 153 4.14 10.79 18.75
C ILE A 153 5.59 11.16 18.46
N ALA A 154 6.50 10.19 18.32
CA ALA A 154 7.87 10.44 17.89
C ALA A 154 7.92 11.13 16.51
N GLY A 155 7.04 10.73 15.58
CA GLY A 155 6.88 11.40 14.30
C GLY A 155 6.45 12.85 14.42
N ILE A 156 5.58 13.21 15.36
CA ILE A 156 5.22 14.61 15.68
C ILE A 156 6.46 15.37 16.13
N ALA A 157 7.25 14.80 17.04
CA ALA A 157 8.49 15.39 17.51
C ALA A 157 9.46 15.66 16.36
N VAL A 158 9.65 14.69 15.46
CA VAL A 158 10.48 14.86 14.26
C VAL A 158 9.97 15.99 13.38
N VAL A 159 8.67 16.07 13.12
CA VAL A 159 8.07 17.13 12.30
C VAL A 159 8.26 18.51 12.93
N LEU A 160 8.13 18.63 14.25
CA LEU A 160 8.27 19.91 14.95
C LEU A 160 9.71 20.40 15.00
N TRP A 161 10.67 19.52 15.30
CA TRP A 161 12.03 19.92 15.62
C TRP A 161 13.05 19.74 14.48
N TRP A 162 12.91 18.70 13.64
CA TRP A 162 13.90 18.40 12.60
C TRP A 162 13.47 18.77 11.19
N VAL A 163 12.16 18.75 10.91
CA VAL A 163 11.70 19.15 9.57
C VAL A 163 11.86 20.67 9.41
N PRO A 164 12.53 21.17 8.34
CA PRO A 164 12.68 22.61 8.09
C PRO A 164 11.33 23.31 7.98
N GLN A 165 11.33 24.62 8.24
CA GLN A 165 10.15 25.44 8.03
C GLN A 165 9.77 25.45 6.54
N GLU A 166 8.48 25.59 6.28
CA GLU A 166 7.99 25.70 4.92
C GLU A 166 8.57 26.96 4.26
N PRO A 167 9.01 26.88 2.98
CA PRO A 167 9.38 28.06 2.24
C PRO A 167 8.21 29.04 2.24
N ALA A 168 8.48 30.33 2.39
CA ALA A 168 7.46 31.37 2.27
C ALA A 168 6.75 31.19 0.91
N LYS A 169 5.43 30.99 0.92
CA LYS A 169 4.66 30.83 -0.30
C LYS A 169 4.76 32.11 -1.11
N HIS A 170 5.57 32.09 -2.16
CA HIS A 170 5.44 33.10 -3.19
C HIS A 170 4.06 32.87 -3.84
N ALA A 171 3.22 33.89 -3.81
CA ALA A 171 1.84 33.88 -4.32
C ALA A 171 1.71 33.72 -5.86
N GLN A 172 2.66 33.06 -6.49
CA GLN A 172 2.73 32.85 -7.92
C GLN A 172 2.36 31.39 -8.24
N HIS A 173 1.25 31.26 -8.85
CA HIS A 173 0.50 30.11 -9.33
C HIS A 173 -0.58 29.62 -8.36
N MET A 174 -1.77 30.21 -8.49
CA MET A 174 -2.99 29.47 -8.14
C MET A 174 -2.97 28.19 -8.99
N PRO A 175 -2.92 27.00 -8.38
CA PRO A 175 -3.05 25.78 -9.17
C PRO A 175 -4.37 25.88 -9.92
N ALA A 176 -4.38 25.47 -11.19
CA ALA A 176 -5.59 25.23 -11.95
C ALA A 176 -6.59 24.54 -11.00
N SER A 177 -7.85 24.98 -10.99
CA SER A 177 -8.81 24.54 -9.97
C SER A 177 -8.70 23.03 -9.82
N LEU A 178 -8.71 22.52 -8.59
CA LEU A 178 -8.60 21.07 -8.30
C LEU A 178 -9.52 20.26 -9.23
N GLY A 179 -10.71 20.80 -9.54
CA GLY A 179 -11.66 20.18 -10.46
C GLY A 179 -11.12 20.02 -11.89
N THR A 180 -10.45 21.03 -12.45
CA THR A 180 -9.91 20.95 -13.82
C THR A 180 -8.74 19.96 -13.91
N SER A 181 -7.89 19.90 -12.88
CA SER A 181 -6.78 18.94 -12.81
C SER A 181 -7.26 17.52 -12.65
N LEU A 182 -8.28 17.27 -11.81
CA LEU A 182 -8.89 15.95 -11.64
C LEU A 182 -9.59 15.48 -12.91
N VAL A 183 -10.35 16.35 -13.58
CA VAL A 183 -11.01 16.00 -14.85
C VAL A 183 -9.98 15.65 -15.92
N ALA A 184 -8.88 16.42 -16.04
CA ALA A 184 -7.80 16.12 -16.98
C ALA A 184 -7.17 14.75 -16.75
N VAL A 185 -6.96 14.38 -15.47
CA VAL A 185 -6.38 13.10 -15.06
C VAL A 185 -7.34 11.94 -15.32
N LEU A 186 -8.63 12.10 -14.99
CA LEU A 186 -9.64 11.03 -15.16
C LEU A 186 -10.07 10.82 -16.62
N ARG A 187 -9.84 11.79 -17.50
CA ARG A 187 -10.06 11.62 -18.96
C ARG A 187 -8.96 10.82 -19.65
N GLN A 188 -7.83 10.61 -19.02
CA GLN A 188 -6.70 9.93 -19.64
C GLN A 188 -6.80 8.41 -19.44
N ALA A 189 -7.13 7.68 -20.50
CA ALA A 189 -7.37 6.23 -20.44
C ALA A 189 -6.19 5.41 -19.82
N SER A 190 -4.94 5.81 -20.07
CA SER A 190 -3.76 5.15 -19.49
C SER A 190 -3.70 5.31 -17.98
N LEU A 191 -4.06 6.47 -17.44
CA LEU A 191 -4.13 6.71 -16.00
C LEU A 191 -5.30 5.93 -15.38
N VAL A 192 -6.48 5.94 -16.00
CA VAL A 192 -7.64 5.19 -15.50
C VAL A 192 -7.33 3.69 -15.41
N ARG A 193 -6.62 3.13 -16.40
CA ARG A 193 -6.16 1.72 -16.35
C ARG A 193 -5.18 1.46 -15.21
N LEU A 194 -4.26 2.39 -14.95
CA LEU A 194 -3.36 2.28 -13.80
C LEU A 194 -4.09 2.42 -12.47
N TYR A 195 -5.09 3.29 -12.39
CA TYR A 195 -5.93 3.45 -11.20
C TYR A 195 -6.73 2.19 -10.90
N PHE A 196 -7.30 1.58 -11.92
CA PHE A 196 -7.92 0.27 -11.78
C PHE A 196 -6.89 -0.77 -11.28
N GLY A 197 -5.68 -0.72 -11.83
CA GLY A 197 -4.60 -1.63 -11.46
C GLY A 197 -4.16 -1.51 -10.01
N VAL A 198 -3.91 -0.29 -9.51
CA VAL A 198 -3.50 -0.09 -8.12
C VAL A 198 -4.61 -0.51 -7.15
N PHE A 199 -5.86 -0.23 -7.48
CA PHE A 199 -7.01 -0.69 -6.70
C PHE A 199 -7.05 -2.22 -6.62
N MET A 200 -6.94 -2.92 -7.76
CA MET A 200 -6.97 -4.39 -7.82
C MET A 200 -5.78 -5.02 -7.10
N LEU A 201 -4.57 -4.47 -7.26
CA LEU A 201 -3.36 -4.97 -6.61
C LEU A 201 -3.53 -5.02 -5.09
N HIS A 202 -3.99 -3.91 -4.51
CA HIS A 202 -4.10 -3.79 -3.06
C HIS A 202 -5.37 -4.45 -2.50
N ALA A 203 -6.44 -4.55 -3.30
CA ALA A 203 -7.61 -5.35 -2.94
C ALA A 203 -7.25 -6.84 -2.84
N VAL A 204 -6.57 -7.39 -3.84
CA VAL A 204 -6.12 -8.78 -3.84
C VAL A 204 -5.09 -9.03 -2.74
N GLN A 205 -4.15 -8.11 -2.55
CA GLN A 205 -3.17 -8.21 -1.47
C GLN A 205 -3.84 -8.33 -0.10
N LEU A 206 -4.73 -7.40 0.25
CA LEU A 206 -5.35 -7.41 1.58
C LEU A 206 -6.32 -8.59 1.75
N ALA A 207 -7.07 -8.95 0.70
CA ALA A 207 -7.91 -10.13 0.71
C ALA A 207 -7.10 -11.41 0.99
N MET A 208 -5.93 -11.56 0.37
CA MET A 208 -5.01 -12.68 0.63
C MET A 208 -4.57 -12.70 2.11
N TRP A 209 -4.24 -11.56 2.72
CA TRP A 209 -3.83 -11.48 4.12
C TRP A 209 -4.93 -11.85 5.12
N VAL A 210 -6.20 -11.83 4.73
CA VAL A 210 -7.30 -12.33 5.58
C VAL A 210 -7.20 -13.84 5.80
N ALA A 211 -6.74 -14.61 4.80
CA ALA A 211 -6.74 -16.07 4.85
C ALA A 211 -5.35 -16.70 5.02
N LEU A 212 -4.31 -16.09 4.47
CA LEU A 212 -2.96 -16.67 4.36
C LEU A 212 -2.31 -17.03 5.69
N PRO A 213 -2.35 -16.19 6.76
CA PRO A 213 -1.74 -16.54 8.04
C PRO A 213 -2.36 -17.81 8.65
N ALA A 214 -3.67 -17.98 8.51
CA ALA A 214 -4.36 -19.20 8.96
C ALA A 214 -3.99 -20.44 8.14
N MET A 215 -3.69 -20.27 6.84
CA MET A 215 -3.21 -21.37 5.99
C MET A 215 -1.81 -21.84 6.44
N LEU A 216 -0.92 -20.92 6.81
CA LEU A 216 0.40 -21.26 7.34
C LEU A 216 0.30 -22.03 8.66
N VAL A 217 -0.60 -21.62 9.56
CA VAL A 217 -0.86 -22.38 10.80
C VAL A 217 -1.40 -23.79 10.49
N ARG A 218 -2.32 -23.93 9.54
CA ARG A 218 -2.83 -25.23 9.10
C ARG A 218 -1.76 -26.11 8.44
N ALA A 219 -0.74 -25.50 7.82
CA ALA A 219 0.42 -26.21 7.28
C ALA A 219 1.43 -26.63 8.35
N GLY A 220 1.17 -26.35 9.64
CA GLY A 220 2.03 -26.69 10.77
C GLY A 220 3.04 -25.63 11.15
N LEU A 221 2.96 -24.42 10.61
CA LEU A 221 3.84 -23.30 10.98
C LEU A 221 3.18 -22.46 12.08
N GLU A 222 3.78 -22.47 13.27
CA GLU A 222 3.33 -21.64 14.37
C GLU A 222 3.32 -20.15 14.00
N LYS A 223 2.37 -19.40 14.57
CA LYS A 223 2.19 -17.98 14.26
C LYS A 223 3.45 -17.14 14.49
N ASP A 224 4.22 -17.46 15.53
CA ASP A 224 5.42 -16.72 15.92
C ASP A 224 6.63 -17.02 15.00
N HIS A 225 6.55 -18.09 14.21
CA HIS A 225 7.58 -18.51 13.25
C HIS A 225 7.25 -18.16 11.80
N GLN A 226 6.12 -17.51 11.50
CA GLN A 226 5.72 -17.17 10.12
C GLN A 226 6.71 -16.26 9.40
N TRP A 227 7.51 -15.49 10.13
CA TRP A 227 8.57 -14.67 9.56
C TRP A 227 9.64 -15.47 8.81
N TRP A 228 9.83 -16.76 9.12
CA TRP A 228 10.73 -17.67 8.40
C TRP A 228 10.31 -17.88 6.95
N VAL A 229 9.01 -17.72 6.67
CA VAL A 229 8.48 -17.77 5.30
C VAL A 229 8.48 -16.38 4.68
N TYR A 230 8.06 -15.36 5.42
CA TYR A 230 7.92 -14.01 4.90
C TYR A 230 9.27 -13.37 4.53
N LEU A 231 10.29 -13.51 5.40
CA LEU A 231 11.58 -12.88 5.21
C LEU A 231 12.30 -13.35 3.94
N PRO A 232 12.52 -14.66 3.71
CA PRO A 232 13.17 -15.14 2.49
C PRO A 232 12.35 -14.79 1.22
N ALA A 233 11.02 -14.88 1.30
CA ALA A 233 10.15 -14.56 0.18
C ALA A 233 10.28 -13.09 -0.24
N VAL A 234 10.28 -12.16 0.72
CA VAL A 234 10.41 -10.72 0.44
C VAL A 234 11.82 -10.36 -0.01
N LEU A 235 12.87 -10.81 0.72
CA LEU A 235 14.26 -10.48 0.36
C LEU A 235 14.63 -11.05 -1.01
N GLY A 236 14.28 -12.32 -1.27
CA GLY A 236 14.51 -12.93 -2.58
C GLY A 236 13.77 -12.21 -3.70
N SER A 237 12.53 -11.75 -3.45
CA SER A 237 11.75 -11.02 -4.44
C SER A 237 12.32 -9.64 -4.78
N PHE A 238 12.91 -8.91 -3.83
CA PHE A 238 13.63 -7.67 -4.11
C PHE A 238 14.84 -7.89 -5.02
N PHE A 239 15.59 -8.99 -4.80
CA PHE A 239 16.69 -9.35 -5.68
C PHE A 239 16.19 -9.64 -7.12
N VAL A 240 15.10 -10.45 -7.24
CA VAL A 240 14.50 -10.74 -8.55
C VAL A 240 13.97 -9.46 -9.21
N MET A 241 13.28 -8.58 -8.45
CA MET A 241 12.83 -7.29 -8.97
C MET A 241 14.00 -6.45 -9.51
N GLY A 242 15.08 -6.32 -8.75
CA GLY A 242 16.27 -5.55 -9.17
C GLY A 242 16.92 -6.14 -10.42
N ALA A 243 17.01 -7.47 -10.52
CA ALA A 243 17.59 -8.17 -11.65
C ALA A 243 16.70 -8.18 -12.91
N THR A 244 15.40 -7.99 -12.78
CA THR A 244 14.45 -8.06 -13.91
C THR A 244 13.93 -6.69 -14.32
N LEU A 245 13.35 -5.90 -13.40
CA LEU A 245 12.66 -4.66 -13.73
C LEU A 245 13.59 -3.65 -14.41
N PHE A 246 14.71 -3.29 -13.78
CA PHE A 246 15.56 -2.24 -14.29
C PHE A 246 16.26 -2.59 -15.63
N PRO A 247 16.83 -3.80 -15.82
CA PRO A 247 17.41 -4.17 -17.11
C PRO A 247 16.36 -4.27 -18.23
N LEU A 248 15.20 -4.80 -17.94
CA LEU A 248 14.13 -4.97 -18.94
C LEU A 248 13.45 -3.64 -19.29
N GLU A 249 13.29 -2.72 -18.31
CA GLU A 249 12.83 -1.35 -18.58
C GLU A 249 13.78 -0.60 -19.51
N LYS A 250 15.09 -0.67 -19.25
CA LYS A 250 16.11 -0.07 -20.13
C LYS A 250 16.07 -0.62 -21.56
N ARG A 251 15.68 -1.89 -21.73
CA ARG A 251 15.51 -2.54 -23.04
C ARG A 251 14.14 -2.27 -23.68
N GLY A 252 13.27 -1.47 -23.05
CA GLY A 252 11.94 -1.14 -23.56
C GLY A 252 10.84 -2.18 -23.27
N TYR A 253 11.12 -3.20 -22.47
CA TYR A 253 10.15 -4.27 -22.14
C TYR A 253 9.26 -3.98 -20.94
N LEU A 254 9.17 -2.73 -20.47
CA LEU A 254 8.38 -2.36 -19.29
C LEU A 254 6.93 -2.87 -19.35
N ARG A 255 6.27 -2.79 -20.53
CA ARG A 255 4.91 -3.32 -20.71
C ARG A 255 4.83 -4.83 -20.50
N ALA A 256 5.77 -5.58 -21.04
CA ALA A 256 5.78 -7.04 -20.90
C ALA A 256 6.02 -7.45 -19.44
N VAL A 257 6.96 -6.78 -18.75
CA VAL A 257 7.23 -7.00 -17.33
C VAL A 257 6.01 -6.67 -16.48
N PHE A 258 5.34 -5.56 -16.76
CA PHE A 258 4.11 -5.15 -16.06
C PHE A 258 3.00 -6.20 -16.23
N LEU A 259 2.64 -6.55 -17.46
CA LEU A 259 1.59 -7.54 -17.74
C LEU A 259 1.96 -8.93 -17.22
N GLY A 260 3.21 -9.33 -17.36
CA GLY A 260 3.73 -10.58 -16.82
C GLY A 260 3.61 -10.65 -15.29
N SER A 261 3.89 -9.55 -14.58
CA SER A 261 3.72 -9.47 -13.13
C SER A 261 2.26 -9.57 -12.69
N VAL A 262 1.32 -8.94 -13.44
CA VAL A 262 -0.12 -9.10 -13.19
C VAL A 262 -0.54 -10.56 -13.38
N GLY A 263 -0.12 -11.19 -14.48
CA GLY A 263 -0.39 -12.61 -14.75
C GLY A 263 0.21 -13.52 -13.67
N LEU A 264 1.42 -13.23 -13.22
CA LEU A 264 2.11 -14.00 -12.18
C LEU A 264 1.32 -13.98 -10.86
N ILE A 265 0.82 -12.82 -10.42
CA ILE A 265 -0.04 -12.72 -9.23
C ILE A 265 -1.34 -13.51 -9.44
N GLY A 266 -1.93 -13.46 -10.65
CA GLY A 266 -3.11 -14.25 -10.98
C GLY A 266 -2.86 -15.77 -10.84
N LEU A 267 -1.73 -16.25 -11.33
CA LEU A 267 -1.32 -17.65 -11.19
C LEU A 267 -1.11 -18.03 -9.72
N VAL A 268 -0.58 -17.12 -8.90
CA VAL A 268 -0.44 -17.35 -7.44
C VAL A 268 -1.81 -17.51 -6.79
N GLN A 269 -2.83 -16.71 -7.18
CA GLN A 269 -4.17 -16.87 -6.61
C GLN A 269 -4.78 -18.24 -6.98
N VAL A 270 -4.57 -18.71 -8.20
CA VAL A 270 -4.97 -20.07 -8.61
C VAL A 270 -4.20 -21.13 -7.80
N GLY A 271 -2.90 -20.95 -7.62
CA GLY A 271 -2.07 -21.83 -6.78
C GLY A 271 -2.57 -21.93 -5.35
N LEU A 272 -2.90 -20.79 -4.71
CA LEU A 272 -3.46 -20.74 -3.36
C LEU A 272 -4.83 -21.42 -3.29
N MET A 273 -5.69 -21.24 -4.30
CA MET A 273 -6.98 -21.93 -4.41
C MET A 273 -6.81 -23.44 -4.46
N VAL A 274 -5.83 -23.95 -5.20
CA VAL A 274 -5.54 -25.38 -5.31
C VAL A 274 -4.96 -25.92 -4.00
N VAL A 275 -4.00 -25.22 -3.41
CA VAL A 275 -3.36 -25.64 -2.15
C VAL A 275 -4.35 -25.72 -1.00
N ILE A 276 -5.31 -24.79 -0.91
CA ILE A 276 -6.32 -24.82 0.18
C ILE A 276 -7.33 -25.96 0.02
N SER A 277 -7.52 -26.47 -1.19
CA SER A 277 -8.41 -27.60 -1.47
C SER A 277 -7.79 -28.95 -1.04
N GLY A 278 -6.48 -28.98 -0.85
CA GLY A 278 -5.71 -30.13 -0.37
C GLY A 278 -5.14 -29.93 1.04
N VAL A 279 -3.99 -30.56 1.29
CA VAL A 279 -3.22 -30.35 2.51
C VAL A 279 -2.16 -29.30 2.23
N PRO A 280 -2.27 -28.09 2.81
CA PRO A 280 -1.27 -27.06 2.60
C PRO A 280 0.08 -27.48 3.20
N THR A 281 1.16 -27.24 2.45
CA THR A 281 2.54 -27.45 2.92
C THR A 281 3.23 -26.09 3.08
N ILE A 282 4.12 -26.00 4.09
CA ILE A 282 4.89 -24.76 4.34
C ILE A 282 5.69 -24.40 3.09
N THR A 283 6.36 -25.36 2.43
CA THR A 283 7.17 -25.12 1.23
C THR A 283 6.33 -24.61 0.06
N GLY A 284 5.14 -25.21 -0.17
CA GLY A 284 4.24 -24.75 -1.24
C GLY A 284 3.74 -23.31 -1.01
N LEU A 285 3.36 -23.00 0.24
CA LEU A 285 2.94 -21.64 0.60
C LEU A 285 4.10 -20.64 0.51
N ALA A 286 5.31 -21.02 0.95
CA ALA A 286 6.50 -20.18 0.86
C ALA A 286 6.85 -19.85 -0.61
N LEU A 287 6.79 -20.85 -1.49
CA LEU A 287 7.04 -20.65 -2.91
C LEU A 287 5.99 -19.74 -3.55
N LEU A 288 4.70 -19.95 -3.26
CA LEU A 288 3.63 -19.09 -3.76
C LEU A 288 3.77 -17.65 -3.26
N LEU A 289 4.15 -17.46 -1.99
CA LEU A 289 4.43 -16.15 -1.43
C LEU A 289 5.64 -15.47 -2.09
N PHE A 290 6.72 -16.21 -2.29
CA PHE A 290 7.89 -15.69 -3.01
C PHE A 290 7.50 -15.19 -4.40
N VAL A 291 6.77 -16.01 -5.17
CA VAL A 291 6.29 -15.66 -6.52
C VAL A 291 5.34 -14.46 -6.47
N PHE A 292 4.44 -14.40 -5.46
CA PHE A 292 3.57 -13.25 -5.23
C PHE A 292 4.39 -11.96 -5.05
N PHE A 293 5.38 -11.98 -4.15
CA PHE A 293 6.20 -10.79 -3.89
C PHE A 293 7.06 -10.40 -5.08
N CYS A 294 7.51 -11.34 -5.92
CA CYS A 294 8.20 -11.00 -7.18
C CYS A 294 7.30 -10.15 -8.09
N GLY A 295 6.06 -10.56 -8.32
CA GLY A 295 5.09 -9.78 -9.11
C GLY A 295 4.69 -8.48 -8.41
N PHE A 296 4.39 -8.55 -7.11
CA PHE A 296 3.93 -7.42 -6.31
C PHE A 296 4.96 -6.27 -6.26
N ASN A 297 6.23 -6.57 -5.94
CA ASN A 297 7.26 -5.55 -5.83
C ASN A 297 7.56 -4.87 -7.18
N VAL A 298 7.52 -5.62 -8.29
CA VAL A 298 7.63 -5.05 -9.63
C VAL A 298 6.49 -4.07 -9.92
N LEU A 299 5.25 -4.44 -9.60
CA LEU A 299 4.08 -3.60 -9.81
C LEU A 299 4.09 -2.38 -8.88
N GLU A 300 4.44 -2.56 -7.61
CA GLU A 300 4.52 -1.48 -6.62
C GLU A 300 5.59 -0.45 -6.99
N ALA A 301 6.72 -0.87 -7.57
CA ALA A 301 7.76 0.03 -8.05
C ALA A 301 7.38 0.72 -9.38
N SER A 302 6.74 -0.01 -10.30
CA SER A 302 6.48 0.50 -11.66
C SER A 302 5.23 1.35 -11.77
N GLN A 303 4.13 1.04 -11.07
CA GLN A 303 2.86 1.76 -11.21
C GLN A 303 2.93 3.25 -10.84
N PRO A 304 3.51 3.68 -9.71
CA PRO A 304 3.60 5.10 -9.38
C PRO A 304 4.49 5.86 -10.38
N SER A 305 5.57 5.22 -10.84
CA SER A 305 6.44 5.77 -11.89
C SER A 305 5.67 5.98 -13.19
N MET A 306 4.91 4.99 -13.64
CA MET A 306 4.09 5.10 -14.84
C MET A 306 2.99 6.15 -14.67
N ALA A 307 2.32 6.20 -13.52
CA ALA A 307 1.30 7.22 -13.23
C ALA A 307 1.87 8.64 -13.32
N SER A 308 3.05 8.88 -12.75
CA SER A 308 3.75 10.17 -12.86
C SER A 308 4.16 10.52 -14.28
N ARG A 309 4.54 9.52 -15.10
CA ARG A 309 4.98 9.72 -16.50
C ARG A 309 3.82 9.93 -17.47
N PHE A 310 2.66 9.31 -17.22
CA PHE A 310 1.45 9.54 -18.02
C PHE A 310 0.76 10.85 -17.66
N ALA A 311 0.88 11.31 -16.43
CA ALA A 311 0.20 12.52 -15.98
C ALA A 311 0.75 13.79 -16.69
N PRO A 312 -0.13 14.73 -17.08
CA PRO A 312 0.29 16.05 -17.52
C PRO A 312 1.15 16.72 -16.44
N VAL A 313 2.18 17.47 -16.83
CA VAL A 313 3.17 18.05 -15.89
C VAL A 313 2.49 18.87 -14.79
N HIS A 314 1.46 19.65 -15.14
CA HIS A 314 0.69 20.49 -14.21
C HIS A 314 -0.29 19.70 -13.30
N ALA A 315 -0.56 18.42 -13.60
CA ALA A 315 -1.53 17.57 -12.88
C ALA A 315 -0.90 16.34 -12.22
N ARG A 316 0.44 16.24 -12.17
CA ARG A 316 1.13 15.06 -11.57
C ARG A 316 0.76 14.83 -10.11
N GLY A 317 0.65 15.91 -9.33
CA GLY A 317 0.22 15.82 -7.93
C GLY A 317 -1.19 15.23 -7.80
N SER A 318 -2.14 15.71 -8.61
CA SER A 318 -3.51 15.18 -8.64
C SER A 318 -3.56 13.72 -9.10
N ALA A 319 -2.73 13.36 -10.09
CA ALA A 319 -2.65 11.97 -10.56
C ALA A 319 -2.16 11.00 -9.46
N LEU A 320 -1.12 11.37 -8.74
CA LEU A 320 -0.61 10.58 -7.62
C LEU A 320 -1.56 10.61 -6.41
N GLY A 321 -2.28 11.70 -6.20
CA GLY A 321 -3.34 11.79 -5.19
C GLY A 321 -4.46 10.79 -5.44
N VAL A 322 -4.99 10.73 -6.67
CA VAL A 322 -6.01 9.73 -7.08
C VAL A 322 -5.45 8.31 -6.97
N TYR A 323 -4.20 8.09 -7.39
CA TYR A 323 -3.51 6.82 -7.26
C TYR A 323 -3.50 6.34 -5.80
N ASN A 324 -3.04 7.17 -4.86
CA ASN A 324 -2.97 6.82 -3.44
C ASN A 324 -4.36 6.62 -2.80
N SER A 325 -5.36 7.41 -3.22
CA SER A 325 -6.75 7.22 -2.76
C SER A 325 -7.30 5.87 -3.20
N LEU A 326 -7.08 5.49 -4.46
CA LEU A 326 -7.54 4.20 -4.99
C LEU A 326 -6.75 3.01 -4.41
N GLN A 327 -5.46 3.18 -4.12
CA GLN A 327 -4.69 2.22 -3.33
C GLN A 327 -5.36 1.95 -1.97
N SER A 328 -5.70 3.02 -1.27
CA SER A 328 -6.34 2.93 0.05
C SER A 328 -7.75 2.31 -0.01
N LEU A 329 -8.53 2.65 -1.04
CA LEU A 329 -9.84 2.04 -1.30
C LEU A 329 -9.70 0.56 -1.69
N GLY A 330 -8.62 0.19 -2.38
CA GLY A 330 -8.28 -1.21 -2.66
C GLY A 330 -8.08 -2.00 -1.37
N PHE A 331 -7.32 -1.47 -0.41
CA PHE A 331 -7.18 -2.08 0.91
C PHE A 331 -8.53 -2.26 1.61
N PHE A 332 -9.38 -1.23 1.61
CA PHE A 332 -10.71 -1.34 2.19
C PHE A 332 -11.53 -2.47 1.56
N THR A 333 -11.64 -2.44 0.24
CA THR A 333 -12.44 -3.42 -0.52
C THR A 333 -11.90 -4.84 -0.32
N GLY A 334 -10.57 -5.01 -0.37
CA GLY A 334 -9.93 -6.31 -0.14
C GLY A 334 -10.20 -6.87 1.25
N GLY A 335 -10.15 -6.04 2.28
CA GLY A 335 -10.47 -6.43 3.65
C GLY A 335 -11.93 -6.83 3.81
N VAL A 336 -12.86 -5.95 3.43
CA VAL A 336 -14.31 -6.16 3.61
C VAL A 336 -14.82 -7.31 2.75
N VAL A 337 -14.54 -7.27 1.44
CA VAL A 337 -15.01 -8.32 0.52
C VAL A 337 -14.29 -9.64 0.82
N GLY A 338 -12.98 -9.58 1.11
CA GLY A 338 -12.19 -10.76 1.47
C GLY A 338 -12.72 -11.44 2.73
N GLY A 339 -12.98 -10.68 3.79
CA GLY A 339 -13.55 -11.20 5.02
C GLY A 339 -14.96 -11.77 4.83
N TRP A 340 -15.80 -11.07 4.05
CA TRP A 340 -17.15 -11.56 3.72
C TRP A 340 -17.11 -12.85 2.89
N LEU A 341 -16.25 -12.93 1.88
CA LEU A 341 -16.11 -14.15 1.06
C LEU A 341 -15.64 -15.34 1.90
N VAL A 342 -14.66 -15.12 2.79
CA VAL A 342 -14.20 -16.19 3.69
C VAL A 342 -15.32 -16.66 4.61
N LYS A 343 -16.11 -15.74 5.16
CA LYS A 343 -17.26 -16.06 6.04
C LYS A 343 -18.36 -16.83 5.29
N ALA A 344 -18.74 -16.36 4.12
CA ALA A 344 -19.91 -16.88 3.39
C ALA A 344 -19.61 -18.14 2.60
N TYR A 345 -18.39 -18.23 2.00
CA TYR A 345 -18.07 -19.26 1.01
C TYR A 345 -16.73 -19.95 1.27
N GLY A 346 -15.97 -19.51 2.25
CA GLY A 346 -14.67 -20.04 2.57
C GLY A 346 -13.52 -19.46 1.74
N PRO A 347 -12.26 -19.73 2.15
CA PRO A 347 -11.07 -19.13 1.54
C PRO A 347 -10.80 -19.60 0.11
N GLN A 348 -11.31 -20.75 -0.32
CA GLN A 348 -11.16 -21.22 -1.71
C GLN A 348 -11.85 -20.28 -2.69
N VAL A 349 -13.10 -19.86 -2.39
CA VAL A 349 -13.85 -18.90 -3.22
C VAL A 349 -13.18 -17.52 -3.18
N LEU A 350 -12.62 -17.10 -2.06
CA LEU A 350 -11.82 -15.88 -1.99
C LEU A 350 -10.71 -15.87 -3.06
N PHE A 351 -9.89 -16.92 -3.12
CA PHE A 351 -8.79 -17.00 -4.08
C PHE A 351 -9.26 -17.11 -5.53
N ALA A 352 -10.39 -17.80 -5.77
CA ALA A 352 -11.02 -17.85 -7.10
C ALA A 352 -11.45 -16.43 -7.54
N VAL A 353 -12.11 -15.66 -6.68
CA VAL A 353 -12.51 -14.28 -6.96
C VAL A 353 -11.29 -13.39 -7.19
N CYS A 354 -10.22 -13.54 -6.39
CA CYS A 354 -8.96 -12.84 -6.60
C CYS A 354 -8.33 -13.19 -7.96
N ALA A 355 -8.33 -14.45 -8.37
CA ALA A 355 -7.83 -14.86 -9.68
C ALA A 355 -8.64 -14.23 -10.82
N VAL A 356 -9.97 -14.21 -10.73
CA VAL A 356 -10.85 -13.53 -11.70
C VAL A 356 -10.56 -12.02 -11.74
N ALA A 357 -10.37 -11.37 -10.58
CA ALA A 357 -10.01 -9.96 -10.50
C ALA A 357 -8.67 -9.67 -11.21
N MET A 358 -7.68 -10.56 -11.09
CA MET A 358 -6.40 -10.43 -11.79
C MET A 358 -6.55 -10.60 -13.31
N VAL A 359 -7.41 -11.51 -13.77
CA VAL A 359 -7.74 -11.64 -15.20
C VAL A 359 -8.43 -10.38 -15.72
N ALA A 360 -9.41 -9.85 -14.97
CA ALA A 360 -10.07 -8.59 -15.34
C ALA A 360 -9.07 -7.45 -15.44
N TRP A 361 -8.12 -7.36 -14.49
CA TRP A 361 -7.05 -6.37 -14.57
C TRP A 361 -6.16 -6.57 -15.79
N LEU A 362 -5.79 -7.81 -16.11
CA LEU A 362 -4.97 -8.12 -17.29
C LEU A 362 -5.66 -7.64 -18.58
N LEU A 363 -6.97 -7.88 -18.71
CA LEU A 363 -7.78 -7.44 -19.85
C LEU A 363 -7.83 -5.90 -19.94
N VAL A 364 -8.04 -5.20 -18.83
CA VAL A 364 -8.05 -3.72 -18.77
C VAL A 364 -6.67 -3.14 -19.11
N ALA A 365 -5.60 -3.78 -18.62
CA ALA A 365 -4.23 -3.32 -18.84
C ALA A 365 -3.67 -3.69 -20.22
N TRP A 366 -4.24 -4.70 -20.90
CA TRP A 366 -3.72 -5.22 -22.17
C TRP A 366 -3.47 -4.15 -23.23
N PRO A 367 -4.39 -3.20 -23.52
CA PRO A 367 -4.17 -2.16 -24.51
C PRO A 367 -3.25 -1.03 -24.03
N MET A 368 -2.68 -1.10 -22.82
CA MET A 368 -1.81 -0.05 -22.29
C MET A 368 -0.44 -0.11 -22.96
N GLN A 369 0.02 1.03 -23.46
CA GLN A 369 1.37 1.19 -23.99
C GLN A 369 2.32 1.68 -22.90
N ALA A 370 3.59 1.28 -22.98
CA ALA A 370 4.60 1.81 -22.07
C ALA A 370 4.78 3.33 -22.29
N PRO A 371 5.02 4.11 -21.22
CA PRO A 371 5.40 5.51 -21.38
C PRO A 371 6.66 5.60 -22.23
N LYS A 372 6.72 6.57 -23.16
CA LYS A 372 7.93 6.82 -23.95
C LYS A 372 9.11 7.08 -23.01
N ALA A 373 10.26 6.47 -23.28
CA ALA A 373 11.49 6.75 -22.57
C ALA A 373 11.75 8.27 -22.62
N ALA A 374 12.13 8.88 -21.49
CA ALA A 374 12.59 10.25 -21.52
C ALA A 374 13.83 10.29 -22.44
N THR A 375 13.69 10.92 -23.59
CA THR A 375 14.86 11.24 -24.44
C THR A 375 15.75 12.11 -23.58
N THR A 376 16.92 11.58 -23.20
CA THR A 376 18.05 12.40 -22.75
C THR A 376 18.34 13.33 -23.93
N THR A 377 17.84 14.55 -23.90
CA THR A 377 18.33 15.61 -24.74
C THR A 377 19.79 15.80 -24.34
N GLU A 378 20.70 15.25 -25.15
CA GLU A 378 22.09 15.69 -25.11
C GLU A 378 22.09 17.22 -25.19
N PRO A 379 22.86 17.91 -24.33
CA PRO A 379 23.05 19.36 -24.50
C PRO A 379 23.60 19.59 -25.91
N PRO A 380 23.17 20.64 -26.61
CA PRO A 380 23.71 20.97 -27.92
C PRO A 380 25.23 21.07 -27.79
N LYS A 381 25.97 20.29 -28.60
CA LYS A 381 27.39 20.41 -28.71
C LYS A 381 27.67 21.85 -29.12
N ALA A 382 28.28 22.61 -28.19
CA ALA A 382 28.81 23.92 -28.49
C ALA A 382 29.86 23.72 -29.60
N GLY A 383 29.52 24.22 -30.79
CA GLY A 383 30.43 24.38 -31.91
C GLY A 383 31.33 25.59 -31.71
#